data_f165a031fbae42e9707c0c8ba1ef17bd
#
_entry.id   f165a031fbae42e9707c0c8ba1ef17bd
#
_cell.length_a   1.000
_cell.length_b   1.000
_cell.length_c   1.000
_cell.angle_alpha   90.00
_cell.angle_beta   90.00
_cell.angle_gamma   90.00
#
_symmetry.space_group_name_H-M   'P 1'
#
loop_
_entity.id
_entity.type
_entity.pdbx_description
1 polymer ?
#
loop_
_entity_poly.entity_id
_entity_poly.type
_entity_poly.pdbx_seq_one_letter_code
_entity_poly.pdbx_strand_id
1 'polypeptide(L)'
;MRILSFVILSLISWAATAQNAPGFYWVQFSDKNGTPYSLDYPQAFLSERALQKRQLIHKEITEQDLPVNPTYVQAVLDSSGGSLHHTSKWFNSMTVNLSSLDSATLELSLAKINNLPFVVEVKNTAASNKELAVEKRMNTDTETAVDWSEPSSTPYGKAFNQLDLLSIPRLHEAGFKGKGVHVGVFDVGWMFMSAMHAFDALREEGRLVMVRDFVNPLQPDVFDGGDHGTTVLALMTAELDSGRYLGAAPEANYYLFQTENVSSEYRIEEDNWVAAAELADSLGLDVINSSLGYSTFDDSTMNYTYADMNGHVSRASQAAQWLSERGVLVVCSAGNSGTYPWYYIHAPSDAEKILCIGATDSLGVDATFSSHGPSSDGRMKPSITCQGRRTYYPIQQDAIGRGSGTSFSAPLITGGMACAMQAIPNVDNQLWMEWVQAASTQADNPDYHMGHGIPDLWWMLQKNTPGLDKLPNFQIQSIYPNPTSSQLNVITTGAPVLGWQVSDITGRLLVSCYFDQSWTRNYLQLDVSDLPQGSYHFTLMTTEGKSTSIFLKDLE
;
A
#
# COMPACT_ATOMS: atom_id res chain seq x y z
N MET A 1 -17.18 10.93 80.61
CA MET A 1 -17.13 9.64 79.84
C MET A 1 -17.86 9.80 78.53
N ARG A 2 -17.11 10.00 77.44
CA ARG A 2 -17.67 10.02 76.08
C ARG A 2 -17.18 8.75 75.36
N ILE A 3 -18.14 7.92 74.99
CA ILE A 3 -17.90 6.67 74.24
C ILE A 3 -17.77 7.04 72.80
N LEU A 4 -16.60 6.79 72.21
CA LEU A 4 -16.35 6.91 70.78
C LEU A 4 -16.72 5.57 70.11
N SER A 5 -17.79 5.56 69.34
CA SER A 5 -18.15 4.40 68.54
C SER A 5 -17.36 4.47 67.22
N PHE A 6 -16.46 3.52 67.01
CA PHE A 6 -15.79 3.30 65.68
C PHE A 6 -16.73 2.52 64.76
N VAL A 7 -17.16 3.16 63.70
CA VAL A 7 -17.83 2.48 62.58
C VAL A 7 -16.74 2.03 61.61
N ILE A 8 -16.52 0.73 61.49
CA ILE A 8 -15.66 0.12 60.48
C ILE A 8 -16.49 0.04 59.20
N LEU A 9 -16.21 0.94 58.24
CA LEU A 9 -16.70 0.82 56.86
C LEU A 9 -15.85 -0.23 56.15
N SER A 10 -16.38 -1.43 55.94
CA SER A 10 -15.80 -2.42 55.04
C SER A 10 -16.02 -1.98 53.59
N LEU A 11 -14.98 -1.46 52.93
CA LEU A 11 -14.91 -1.26 51.48
C LEU A 11 -14.85 -2.65 50.83
N ILE A 12 -15.99 -3.14 50.38
CA ILE A 12 -16.04 -4.25 49.41
C ILE A 12 -15.65 -3.64 48.07
N SER A 13 -14.40 -3.84 47.67
CA SER A 13 -13.98 -3.59 46.28
C SER A 13 -14.68 -4.60 45.39
N TRP A 14 -15.71 -4.17 44.70
CA TRP A 14 -16.22 -4.89 43.56
C TRP A 14 -15.14 -4.77 42.44
N ALA A 15 -14.35 -5.81 42.29
CA ALA A 15 -13.65 -6.02 41.03
C ALA A 15 -14.75 -6.28 39.99
N ALA A 16 -15.05 -5.29 39.18
CA ALA A 16 -15.84 -5.49 37.99
C ALA A 16 -15.01 -6.42 37.08
N THR A 17 -15.32 -7.72 37.11
CA THR A 17 -14.87 -8.62 36.05
C THR A 17 -15.51 -8.11 34.76
N ALA A 18 -14.70 -7.71 33.80
CA ALA A 18 -15.19 -7.37 32.47
C ALA A 18 -16.05 -8.56 31.99
N GLN A 19 -17.34 -8.31 31.82
CA GLN A 19 -18.28 -9.33 31.38
C GLN A 19 -17.97 -9.63 29.92
N ASN A 20 -17.67 -10.89 29.59
CA ASN A 20 -17.48 -11.30 28.20
C ASN A 20 -18.71 -10.91 27.37
N ALA A 21 -18.49 -10.27 26.22
CA ALA A 21 -19.55 -9.86 25.31
C ALA A 21 -19.64 -10.85 24.14
N PRO A 22 -20.86 -11.17 23.62
CA PRO A 22 -21.00 -11.91 22.38
C PRO A 22 -20.22 -11.24 21.25
N GLY A 23 -19.55 -12.03 20.41
CA GLY A 23 -18.69 -11.49 19.38
C GLY A 23 -17.75 -12.53 18.78
N PHE A 24 -16.57 -12.07 18.39
CA PHE A 24 -15.54 -12.93 17.82
C PHE A 24 -14.45 -13.21 18.86
N TYR A 25 -13.96 -14.45 18.86
CA TYR A 25 -12.95 -14.92 19.79
C TYR A 25 -11.81 -15.61 19.03
N TRP A 26 -10.60 -15.12 19.22
CA TRP A 26 -9.38 -15.75 18.75
C TRP A 26 -8.97 -16.84 19.74
N VAL A 27 -8.70 -18.04 19.24
CA VAL A 27 -8.37 -19.27 19.99
C VAL A 27 -7.04 -19.80 19.50
N GLN A 28 -6.01 -19.78 20.35
CA GLN A 28 -4.68 -20.28 20.03
C GLN A 28 -4.55 -21.75 20.44
N PHE A 29 -3.87 -22.54 19.59
CA PHE A 29 -3.57 -23.94 19.84
C PHE A 29 -2.12 -24.16 20.24
N SER A 30 -1.85 -25.20 21.05
CA SER A 30 -0.52 -25.54 21.56
C SER A 30 0.44 -26.04 20.47
N ASP A 31 -0.08 -26.76 19.49
CA ASP A 31 0.68 -27.45 18.46
C ASP A 31 -0.19 -27.77 17.24
N LYS A 32 0.42 -28.42 16.23
CA LYS A 32 -0.26 -28.92 15.02
C LYS A 32 -0.27 -30.45 14.95
N ASN A 33 -0.09 -31.12 16.07
CA ASN A 33 0.00 -32.60 16.12
C ASN A 33 -1.26 -33.24 15.53
N GLY A 34 -1.04 -34.25 14.68
CA GLY A 34 -2.13 -34.96 14.01
C GLY A 34 -2.78 -34.17 12.85
N THR A 35 -2.19 -33.05 12.40
CA THR A 35 -2.60 -32.41 11.13
C THR A 35 -2.41 -33.41 9.98
N PRO A 36 -3.31 -33.45 8.99
CA PRO A 36 -3.15 -34.32 7.80
C PRO A 36 -2.14 -33.78 6.80
N TYR A 37 -1.59 -32.60 7.03
CA TYR A 37 -0.61 -31.93 6.15
C TYR A 37 0.82 -32.31 6.55
N SER A 38 1.73 -32.33 5.55
CA SER A 38 3.15 -32.65 5.74
C SER A 38 4.03 -31.70 4.94
N LEU A 39 5.23 -31.40 5.47
CA LEU A 39 6.25 -30.64 4.75
C LEU A 39 6.77 -31.35 3.50
N ASP A 40 6.62 -32.69 3.43
CA ASP A 40 6.99 -33.49 2.25
C ASP A 40 6.02 -33.29 1.07
N TYR A 41 4.82 -32.75 1.33
CA TYR A 41 3.78 -32.50 0.33
C TYR A 41 3.24 -31.06 0.40
N PRO A 42 4.11 -30.04 0.24
CA PRO A 42 3.72 -28.65 0.41
C PRO A 42 2.72 -28.15 -0.64
N GLN A 43 2.60 -28.82 -1.78
CA GLN A 43 1.59 -28.55 -2.81
C GLN A 43 0.14 -28.75 -2.32
N ALA A 44 -0.07 -29.37 -1.16
CA ALA A 44 -1.38 -29.46 -0.55
C ALA A 44 -1.89 -28.14 0.07
N PHE A 45 -0.99 -27.18 0.31
CA PHE A 45 -1.33 -25.90 0.96
C PHE A 45 -0.59 -24.68 0.38
N LEU A 46 0.34 -24.86 -0.55
CA LEU A 46 1.00 -23.79 -1.31
C LEU A 46 0.81 -24.04 -2.80
N SER A 47 0.55 -22.98 -3.56
CA SER A 47 0.45 -23.06 -5.02
C SER A 47 1.81 -23.37 -5.64
N GLU A 48 1.80 -23.87 -6.88
CA GLU A 48 3.04 -24.11 -7.64
C GLU A 48 3.88 -22.82 -7.76
N ARG A 49 3.23 -21.66 -7.99
CA ARG A 49 3.89 -20.34 -8.03
C ARG A 49 4.59 -20.02 -6.71
N ALA A 50 3.93 -20.25 -5.56
CA ALA A 50 4.52 -20.01 -4.24
C ALA A 50 5.75 -20.91 -4.01
N LEU A 51 5.67 -22.18 -4.39
CA LEU A 51 6.78 -23.13 -4.27
C LEU A 51 7.96 -22.73 -5.15
N GLN A 52 7.73 -22.42 -6.41
CA GLN A 52 8.75 -21.97 -7.35
C GLN A 52 9.42 -20.66 -6.86
N LYS A 53 8.63 -19.69 -6.41
CA LYS A 53 9.13 -18.43 -5.88
C LYS A 53 10.04 -18.65 -4.69
N ARG A 54 9.59 -19.40 -3.67
CA ARG A 54 10.40 -19.69 -2.47
C ARG A 54 11.70 -20.41 -2.83
N GLN A 55 11.67 -21.34 -3.79
CA GLN A 55 12.88 -22.02 -4.30
C GLN A 55 13.85 -21.03 -4.93
N LEU A 56 13.37 -20.11 -5.79
CA LEU A 56 14.21 -19.14 -6.49
C LEU A 56 14.88 -18.12 -5.55
N ILE A 57 14.21 -17.74 -4.47
CA ILE A 57 14.75 -16.80 -3.47
C ILE A 57 15.29 -17.52 -2.21
N HIS A 58 15.45 -18.84 -2.25
CA HIS A 58 16.02 -19.68 -1.17
C HIS A 58 15.28 -19.54 0.18
N LYS A 59 13.93 -19.49 0.17
CA LYS A 59 13.10 -19.48 1.39
C LYS A 59 12.57 -20.88 1.71
N GLU A 60 12.85 -21.34 2.91
CA GLU A 60 12.44 -22.66 3.38
C GLU A 60 10.93 -22.71 3.70
N ILE A 61 10.36 -23.91 3.57
CA ILE A 61 9.01 -24.23 4.06
C ILE A 61 9.18 -24.84 5.44
N THR A 62 8.47 -24.32 6.43
CA THR A 62 8.63 -24.67 7.84
C THR A 62 7.32 -25.20 8.44
N GLU A 63 7.36 -25.70 9.68
CA GLU A 63 6.15 -26.10 10.40
C GLU A 63 5.12 -24.95 10.55
N GLN A 64 5.58 -23.70 10.56
CA GLN A 64 4.68 -22.55 10.60
C GLN A 64 3.78 -22.46 9.36
N ASP A 65 4.22 -23.00 8.22
CA ASP A 65 3.46 -23.02 6.96
C ASP A 65 2.39 -24.11 6.92
N LEU A 66 2.46 -25.13 7.78
CA LEU A 66 1.45 -26.19 7.84
C LEU A 66 0.09 -25.61 8.30
N PRO A 67 -1.02 -25.98 7.63
CA PRO A 67 -2.34 -25.64 8.11
C PRO A 67 -2.63 -26.16 9.53
N VAL A 68 -3.51 -25.48 10.22
CA VAL A 68 -3.99 -25.84 11.55
C VAL A 68 -4.62 -27.25 11.52
N ASN A 69 -4.48 -28.00 12.62
CA ASN A 69 -5.13 -29.30 12.75
C ASN A 69 -6.67 -29.16 12.68
N PRO A 70 -7.35 -29.71 11.65
CA PRO A 70 -8.80 -29.57 11.48
C PRO A 70 -9.60 -30.22 12.62
N THR A 71 -9.02 -31.21 13.32
CA THR A 71 -9.67 -31.83 14.48
C THR A 71 -9.77 -30.84 15.65
N TYR A 72 -8.77 -29.98 15.84
CA TYR A 72 -8.81 -28.94 16.86
C TYR A 72 -9.86 -27.88 16.55
N VAL A 73 -9.92 -27.46 15.28
CA VAL A 73 -10.95 -26.52 14.80
C VAL A 73 -12.35 -27.09 15.06
N GLN A 74 -12.59 -28.34 14.66
CA GLN A 74 -13.90 -28.99 14.85
C GLN A 74 -14.26 -29.11 16.35
N ALA A 75 -13.32 -29.50 17.19
CA ALA A 75 -13.57 -29.61 18.64
C ALA A 75 -13.94 -28.26 19.28
N VAL A 76 -13.35 -27.14 18.83
CA VAL A 76 -13.75 -25.79 19.28
C VAL A 76 -15.17 -25.48 18.82
N LEU A 77 -15.54 -25.76 17.56
CA LEU A 77 -16.88 -25.53 17.03
C LEU A 77 -17.93 -26.36 17.78
N ASP A 78 -17.67 -27.66 18.02
CA ASP A 78 -18.57 -28.57 18.76
C ASP A 78 -18.74 -28.12 20.22
N SER A 79 -17.70 -27.58 20.84
CA SER A 79 -17.72 -27.12 22.21
C SER A 79 -18.43 -25.78 22.38
N SER A 80 -18.34 -24.91 21.37
CA SER A 80 -18.84 -23.54 21.43
C SER A 80 -20.25 -23.36 20.88
N GLY A 81 -20.65 -24.17 19.92
CA GLY A 81 -21.87 -23.93 19.12
C GLY A 81 -21.77 -22.71 18.20
N GLY A 82 -20.57 -22.15 18.04
CA GLY A 82 -20.28 -21.03 17.14
C GLY A 82 -19.98 -21.47 15.70
N SER A 83 -19.60 -20.51 14.87
CA SER A 83 -19.16 -20.76 13.49
C SER A 83 -17.71 -20.34 13.28
N LEU A 84 -17.02 -21.04 12.37
CA LEU A 84 -15.67 -20.66 11.99
C LEU A 84 -15.69 -19.32 11.23
N HIS A 85 -14.80 -18.42 11.61
CA HIS A 85 -14.51 -17.21 10.84
C HIS A 85 -13.25 -17.42 10.00
N HIS A 86 -12.08 -17.54 10.65
CA HIS A 86 -10.79 -17.85 10.01
C HIS A 86 -9.98 -18.87 10.79
N THR A 87 -9.02 -19.51 10.11
CA THR A 87 -7.88 -20.17 10.75
C THR A 87 -6.62 -19.43 10.37
N SER A 88 -5.60 -19.44 11.24
CA SER A 88 -4.27 -18.94 10.96
C SER A 88 -3.25 -20.05 11.12
N LYS A 89 -2.56 -20.38 10.02
CA LYS A 89 -1.44 -21.33 10.03
C LYS A 89 -0.23 -20.77 10.77
N TRP A 90 0.02 -19.46 10.64
CA TRP A 90 1.20 -18.83 11.23
C TRP A 90 1.10 -18.67 12.74
N PHE A 91 -0.08 -18.34 13.26
CA PHE A 91 -0.35 -18.23 14.69
C PHE A 91 -0.81 -19.56 15.31
N ASN A 92 -1.04 -20.59 14.50
CA ASN A 92 -1.63 -21.86 14.93
C ASN A 92 -2.92 -21.61 15.74
N SER A 93 -3.90 -20.95 15.13
CA SER A 93 -5.09 -20.44 15.80
C SER A 93 -6.31 -20.49 14.88
N MET A 94 -7.47 -20.22 15.48
CA MET A 94 -8.71 -19.92 14.75
C MET A 94 -9.41 -18.72 15.37
N THR A 95 -10.23 -18.04 14.59
CA THR A 95 -11.21 -17.07 15.08
C THR A 95 -12.59 -17.68 14.93
N VAL A 96 -13.33 -17.77 16.05
CA VAL A 96 -14.69 -18.31 16.11
C VAL A 96 -15.68 -17.19 16.34
N ASN A 97 -16.78 -17.22 15.58
CA ASN A 97 -17.90 -16.29 15.73
C ASN A 97 -18.91 -16.84 16.73
N LEU A 98 -19.04 -16.16 17.88
CA LEU A 98 -19.97 -16.44 18.98
C LEU A 98 -21.02 -15.32 19.14
N SER A 99 -21.20 -14.45 18.16
CA SER A 99 -22.09 -13.28 18.23
C SER A 99 -23.58 -13.62 18.34
N SER A 100 -23.97 -14.84 17.97
CA SER A 100 -25.35 -15.33 18.09
C SER A 100 -25.72 -15.85 19.48
N LEU A 101 -24.75 -16.01 20.38
CA LEU A 101 -24.97 -16.57 21.71
C LEU A 101 -25.48 -15.49 22.70
N ASP A 102 -26.37 -15.87 23.60
CA ASP A 102 -26.65 -15.07 24.79
C ASP A 102 -25.49 -15.13 25.80
N SER A 103 -25.44 -14.19 26.75
CA SER A 103 -24.33 -14.08 27.70
C SER A 103 -24.12 -15.34 28.55
N ALA A 104 -25.19 -16.05 28.95
CA ALA A 104 -25.06 -17.26 29.77
C ALA A 104 -24.50 -18.44 28.96
N THR A 105 -24.97 -18.60 27.73
CA THR A 105 -24.46 -19.61 26.78
C THR A 105 -23.01 -19.31 26.40
N LEU A 106 -22.67 -18.04 26.18
CA LEU A 106 -21.30 -17.61 25.88
C LEU A 106 -20.32 -18.01 26.99
N GLU A 107 -20.62 -17.71 28.25
CA GLU A 107 -19.74 -18.07 29.37
C GLU A 107 -19.50 -19.59 29.46
N LEU A 108 -20.56 -20.39 29.25
CA LEU A 108 -20.45 -21.85 29.22
C LEU A 108 -19.59 -22.32 28.03
N SER A 109 -19.75 -21.70 26.87
CA SER A 109 -18.99 -22.02 25.65
C SER A 109 -17.50 -21.67 25.84
N LEU A 110 -17.19 -20.49 26.36
CA LEU A 110 -15.81 -20.08 26.64
C LEU A 110 -15.15 -21.00 27.68
N ALA A 111 -15.88 -21.40 28.72
CA ALA A 111 -15.37 -22.36 29.71
C ALA A 111 -15.05 -23.72 29.07
N LYS A 112 -15.90 -24.23 28.15
CA LYS A 112 -15.64 -25.49 27.43
C LYS A 112 -14.43 -25.35 26.51
N ILE A 113 -14.31 -24.26 25.74
CA ILE A 113 -13.15 -24.01 24.85
C ILE A 113 -11.86 -23.97 25.66
N ASN A 114 -11.82 -23.21 26.77
CA ASN A 114 -10.64 -23.11 27.64
C ASN A 114 -10.24 -24.44 28.30
N ASN A 115 -11.16 -25.41 28.46
CA ASN A 115 -10.88 -26.74 28.99
C ASN A 115 -10.39 -27.74 27.94
N LEU A 116 -10.33 -27.39 26.66
CA LEU A 116 -9.75 -28.25 25.64
C LEU A 116 -8.21 -28.33 25.84
N PRO A 117 -7.62 -29.53 25.88
CA PRO A 117 -6.23 -29.73 26.30
C PRO A 117 -5.20 -29.09 25.35
N PHE A 118 -5.59 -28.77 24.14
CA PHE A 118 -4.76 -28.14 23.11
C PHE A 118 -5.02 -26.63 22.96
N VAL A 119 -5.91 -26.02 23.75
CA VAL A 119 -6.15 -24.58 23.74
C VAL A 119 -5.21 -23.91 24.74
N VAL A 120 -4.45 -22.93 24.28
CA VAL A 120 -3.48 -22.15 25.06
C VAL A 120 -4.08 -20.85 25.53
N GLU A 121 -4.82 -20.17 24.67
CA GLU A 121 -5.36 -18.84 24.93
C GLU A 121 -6.67 -18.61 24.18
N VAL A 122 -7.58 -17.86 24.81
CA VAL A 122 -8.83 -17.39 24.19
C VAL A 122 -8.95 -15.88 24.44
N LYS A 123 -9.04 -15.09 23.37
CA LYS A 123 -9.15 -13.62 23.45
C LYS A 123 -10.37 -13.12 22.66
N ASN A 124 -11.12 -12.18 23.23
CA ASN A 124 -12.11 -11.42 22.46
C ASN A 124 -11.40 -10.52 21.45
N THR A 125 -11.88 -10.51 20.21
CA THR A 125 -11.33 -9.69 19.11
C THR A 125 -12.34 -8.71 18.52
N ALA A 126 -13.64 -8.90 18.78
CA ALA A 126 -14.70 -7.95 18.45
C ALA A 126 -15.95 -8.25 19.27
N ALA A 127 -16.56 -7.21 19.82
CA ALA A 127 -17.87 -7.31 20.47
C ALA A 127 -19.01 -7.20 19.44
N SER A 128 -20.10 -7.94 19.65
CA SER A 128 -21.32 -7.87 18.83
C SER A 128 -22.22 -6.71 19.27
N ASN A 129 -21.72 -5.50 19.39
CA ASN A 129 -22.55 -4.36 19.70
C ASN A 129 -23.11 -3.76 18.41
N LYS A 130 -24.43 -3.89 18.23
CA LYS A 130 -25.20 -3.35 17.10
C LYS A 130 -25.45 -1.84 17.19
N GLU A 131 -24.88 -1.12 18.13
CA GLU A 131 -25.13 0.31 18.30
C GLU A 131 -23.88 1.14 18.03
N LEU A 132 -24.05 2.06 17.07
CA LEU A 132 -23.14 3.13 16.66
C LEU A 132 -22.04 2.73 15.68
N ALA A 133 -22.46 2.42 14.45
CA ALA A 133 -21.59 2.62 13.30
C ALA A 133 -21.34 4.12 13.13
N VAL A 134 -20.27 4.62 13.70
CA VAL A 134 -19.63 5.84 13.20
C VAL A 134 -18.93 5.39 11.92
N GLU A 135 -19.45 5.81 10.78
CA GLU A 135 -18.83 5.58 9.48
C GLU A 135 -17.31 5.81 9.61
N LYS A 136 -16.52 4.78 9.37
CA LYS A 136 -15.05 4.83 9.45
C LYS A 136 -14.58 5.88 8.44
N ARG A 137 -14.50 7.13 8.88
CA ARG A 137 -13.97 8.22 8.06
C ARG A 137 -12.48 7.98 7.93
N MET A 138 -12.09 7.29 6.88
CA MET A 138 -10.74 7.44 6.40
C MET A 138 -10.56 8.94 6.10
N ASN A 139 -9.66 9.59 6.84
CA ASN A 139 -9.39 11.03 6.70
C ASN A 139 -8.70 11.27 5.35
N THR A 140 -9.47 11.16 4.28
CA THR A 140 -9.07 11.57 2.95
C THR A 140 -9.79 12.88 2.67
N ASP A 141 -9.06 13.99 2.65
CA ASP A 141 -9.55 15.25 2.13
C ASP A 141 -9.81 15.08 0.63
N THR A 142 -11.00 14.57 0.28
CA THR A 142 -11.46 14.53 -1.11
C THR A 142 -11.88 15.91 -1.54
N GLU A 143 -11.06 16.58 -2.32
CA GLU A 143 -11.47 17.79 -3.02
C GLU A 143 -12.28 17.40 -4.26
N THR A 144 -13.41 18.09 -4.48
CA THR A 144 -14.39 17.85 -5.56
C THR A 144 -13.78 17.69 -6.94
N ALA A 145 -14.46 16.88 -7.76
CA ALA A 145 -14.15 16.62 -9.16
C ALA A 145 -13.80 17.90 -9.93
N VAL A 146 -12.70 17.88 -10.61
CA VAL A 146 -12.32 18.91 -11.59
C VAL A 146 -12.62 18.31 -12.96
N ASP A 147 -13.52 18.96 -13.71
CA ASP A 147 -13.81 18.57 -15.09
C ASP A 147 -12.59 18.85 -15.96
N TRP A 148 -12.02 17.79 -16.53
CA TRP A 148 -10.86 17.86 -17.40
C TRP A 148 -11.19 17.19 -18.74
N SER A 149 -11.91 17.90 -19.58
CA SER A 149 -12.21 17.48 -20.95
C SER A 149 -11.06 17.64 -21.93
N GLU A 150 -9.97 18.29 -21.52
CA GLU A 150 -8.82 18.56 -22.38
C GLU A 150 -7.86 17.35 -22.44
N PRO A 151 -7.53 16.84 -23.66
CA PRO A 151 -6.54 15.80 -23.83
C PRO A 151 -5.16 16.25 -23.32
N SER A 152 -4.47 15.39 -22.59
CA SER A 152 -3.07 15.62 -22.20
C SER A 152 -2.14 15.13 -23.30
N SER A 153 -0.99 15.78 -23.46
CA SER A 153 0.08 15.33 -24.35
C SER A 153 0.86 14.14 -23.79
N THR A 154 0.61 13.78 -22.53
CA THR A 154 1.20 12.59 -21.89
C THR A 154 0.09 11.60 -21.55
N PRO A 155 0.38 10.28 -21.53
CA PRO A 155 -0.62 9.28 -21.14
C PRO A 155 -1.07 9.38 -19.67
N TYR A 156 -0.39 10.16 -18.86
CA TYR A 156 -0.60 10.24 -17.41
C TYR A 156 -1.53 11.38 -16.98
N GLY A 157 -1.82 12.33 -17.86
CA GLY A 157 -2.65 13.49 -17.51
C GLY A 157 -2.14 14.24 -16.28
N LYS A 158 -3.03 14.50 -15.34
CA LYS A 158 -2.70 15.16 -14.07
C LYS A 158 -1.87 14.30 -13.12
N ALA A 159 -1.86 12.97 -13.31
CA ALA A 159 -1.05 12.06 -12.52
C ALA A 159 0.44 12.11 -12.86
N PHE A 160 0.85 12.82 -13.93
CA PHE A 160 2.23 12.83 -14.38
C PHE A 160 3.23 13.13 -13.24
N ASN A 161 3.03 14.23 -12.51
CA ASN A 161 3.98 14.64 -11.47
C ASN A 161 4.17 13.60 -10.36
N GLN A 162 3.08 12.97 -9.89
CA GLN A 162 3.15 11.97 -8.81
C GLN A 162 3.87 10.68 -9.23
N LEU A 163 3.85 10.36 -10.52
CA LEU A 163 4.57 9.23 -11.09
C LEU A 163 6.01 9.58 -11.46
N ASP A 164 6.23 10.80 -11.93
CA ASP A 164 7.55 11.29 -12.35
C ASP A 164 8.50 11.48 -11.16
N LEU A 165 7.98 11.88 -10.00
CA LEU A 165 8.76 11.91 -8.76
C LEU A 165 9.43 10.56 -8.42
N LEU A 166 8.84 9.46 -8.89
CA LEU A 166 9.34 8.08 -8.72
C LEU A 166 10.03 7.54 -9.98
N SER A 167 10.17 8.36 -11.03
CA SER A 167 10.68 7.96 -12.36
C SER A 167 9.87 6.81 -13.01
N ILE A 168 8.58 6.63 -12.65
CA ILE A 168 7.71 5.58 -13.22
C ILE A 168 7.51 5.77 -14.74
N PRO A 169 7.32 6.99 -15.30
CA PRO A 169 7.22 7.17 -16.73
C PRO A 169 8.39 6.57 -17.51
N ARG A 170 9.60 6.61 -16.97
CA ARG A 170 10.79 5.98 -17.57
C ARG A 170 10.75 4.46 -17.53
N LEU A 171 10.20 3.88 -16.46
CA LEU A 171 9.97 2.44 -16.39
C LEU A 171 9.00 2.01 -17.50
N HIS A 172 7.90 2.76 -17.69
CA HIS A 172 6.91 2.49 -18.73
C HIS A 172 7.47 2.64 -20.14
N GLU A 173 8.30 3.65 -20.40
CA GLU A 173 9.01 3.83 -21.68
C GLU A 173 9.95 2.68 -21.98
N ALA A 174 10.59 2.13 -20.96
CA ALA A 174 11.42 0.93 -21.07
C ALA A 174 10.62 -0.37 -21.22
N GLY A 175 9.27 -0.30 -21.22
CA GLY A 175 8.37 -1.45 -21.34
C GLY A 175 8.03 -2.14 -20.03
N PHE A 176 8.38 -1.54 -18.89
CA PHE A 176 8.10 -2.10 -17.56
C PHE A 176 6.85 -1.43 -16.95
N LYS A 177 5.70 -2.09 -17.10
CA LYS A 177 4.38 -1.64 -16.63
C LYS A 177 3.75 -2.60 -15.63
N GLY A 178 4.55 -3.48 -15.02
CA GLY A 178 4.12 -4.48 -14.04
C GLY A 178 3.66 -5.81 -14.64
N LYS A 179 3.84 -6.04 -15.94
CA LYS A 179 3.37 -7.25 -16.62
C LYS A 179 3.90 -8.54 -15.99
N GLY A 180 2.97 -9.45 -15.63
CA GLY A 180 3.31 -10.73 -15.03
C GLY A 180 3.56 -10.68 -13.53
N VAL A 181 3.59 -9.49 -12.92
CA VAL A 181 3.71 -9.31 -11.47
C VAL A 181 2.34 -9.43 -10.81
N HIS A 182 2.26 -10.08 -9.66
CA HIS A 182 1.04 -10.35 -8.90
C HIS A 182 0.98 -9.46 -7.66
N VAL A 183 0.02 -8.54 -7.66
CA VAL A 183 -0.17 -7.50 -6.64
C VAL A 183 -1.40 -7.80 -5.80
N GLY A 184 -1.25 -7.95 -4.49
CA GLY A 184 -2.37 -8.01 -3.54
C GLY A 184 -2.73 -6.60 -3.05
N VAL A 185 -4.02 -6.30 -2.92
CA VAL A 185 -4.50 -5.04 -2.35
C VAL A 185 -5.42 -5.38 -1.18
N PHE A 186 -5.04 -4.95 0.02
CA PHE A 186 -5.80 -5.15 1.25
C PHE A 186 -6.47 -3.84 1.62
N ASP A 187 -7.80 -3.82 1.66
CA ASP A 187 -8.56 -2.58 1.86
C ASP A 187 -9.98 -2.85 2.37
N VAL A 188 -10.80 -1.80 2.47
CA VAL A 188 -12.19 -1.84 2.98
C VAL A 188 -13.23 -2.30 1.95
N GLY A 189 -12.85 -2.43 0.66
CA GLY A 189 -13.77 -2.76 -0.44
C GLY A 189 -13.53 -1.88 -1.68
N TRP A 190 -14.24 -2.22 -2.77
CA TRP A 190 -14.05 -1.60 -4.09
C TRP A 190 -15.38 -1.14 -4.70
N MET A 191 -16.17 -0.38 -3.92
CA MET A 191 -17.44 0.18 -4.40
C MET A 191 -17.21 1.02 -5.66
N PHE A 192 -18.15 0.97 -6.61
CA PHE A 192 -18.15 1.66 -7.90
C PHE A 192 -17.15 1.13 -8.94
N MET A 193 -16.12 0.36 -8.58
CA MET A 193 -15.09 -0.14 -9.49
C MET A 193 -15.70 -0.83 -10.73
N SER A 194 -16.76 -1.62 -10.54
CA SER A 194 -17.41 -2.37 -11.63
C SER A 194 -18.06 -1.49 -12.69
N ALA A 195 -18.40 -0.24 -12.36
CA ALA A 195 -19.06 0.74 -13.23
C ALA A 195 -18.10 1.78 -13.85
N MET A 196 -16.81 1.80 -13.46
CA MET A 196 -15.82 2.75 -13.95
C MET A 196 -15.08 2.18 -15.17
N HIS A 197 -15.04 2.95 -16.27
CA HIS A 197 -14.26 2.58 -17.47
C HIS A 197 -12.76 2.60 -17.21
N ALA A 198 -12.30 3.35 -16.22
CA ALA A 198 -10.91 3.37 -15.79
C ALA A 198 -10.34 1.97 -15.44
N PHE A 199 -11.20 0.97 -15.23
CA PHE A 199 -10.81 -0.41 -14.95
C PHE A 199 -11.21 -1.42 -16.06
N ASP A 200 -11.64 -0.96 -17.23
CA ASP A 200 -12.04 -1.86 -18.33
C ASP A 200 -10.88 -2.76 -18.75
N ALA A 201 -9.71 -2.21 -19.04
CA ALA A 201 -8.53 -2.97 -19.40
C ALA A 201 -8.15 -4.04 -18.35
N LEU A 202 -8.25 -3.70 -17.05
CA LEU A 202 -8.02 -4.67 -15.96
C LEU A 202 -8.98 -5.86 -16.04
N ARG A 203 -10.27 -5.59 -16.32
CA ARG A 203 -11.32 -6.62 -16.36
C ARG A 203 -11.25 -7.43 -17.66
N GLU A 204 -11.17 -6.76 -18.81
CA GLU A 204 -11.22 -7.39 -20.14
C GLU A 204 -10.01 -8.27 -20.43
N GLU A 205 -8.84 -7.88 -19.92
CA GLU A 205 -7.61 -8.67 -20.07
C GLU A 205 -7.46 -9.77 -18.99
N GLY A 206 -8.43 -9.90 -18.10
CA GLY A 206 -8.42 -10.93 -17.04
C GLY A 206 -7.33 -10.73 -15.99
N ARG A 207 -6.85 -9.50 -15.79
CA ARG A 207 -5.80 -9.17 -14.82
C ARG A 207 -6.34 -8.93 -13.41
N LEU A 208 -7.65 -8.81 -13.22
CA LEU A 208 -8.32 -8.99 -11.94
C LEU A 208 -8.47 -10.50 -11.68
N VAL A 209 -7.47 -11.07 -10.99
CA VAL A 209 -7.33 -12.53 -10.86
C VAL A 209 -8.23 -13.11 -9.79
N MET A 210 -8.37 -12.42 -8.66
CA MET A 210 -9.16 -12.88 -7.52
C MET A 210 -9.72 -11.70 -6.71
N VAL A 211 -10.91 -11.88 -6.20
CA VAL A 211 -11.48 -11.04 -5.14
C VAL A 211 -11.88 -11.93 -3.97
N ARG A 212 -11.71 -11.45 -2.73
CA ARG A 212 -12.12 -12.18 -1.54
C ARG A 212 -12.46 -11.26 -0.38
N ASP A 213 -13.64 -11.48 0.21
CA ASP A 213 -14.05 -10.83 1.45
C ASP A 213 -13.62 -11.69 2.66
N PHE A 214 -12.77 -11.12 3.53
CA PHE A 214 -12.36 -11.74 4.79
C PHE A 214 -13.19 -11.22 5.97
N VAL A 215 -13.91 -10.12 5.81
CA VAL A 215 -14.83 -9.59 6.81
C VAL A 215 -16.08 -10.45 6.87
N ASN A 216 -16.61 -10.80 5.70
CA ASN A 216 -17.74 -11.74 5.55
C ASN A 216 -17.37 -12.85 4.55
N PRO A 217 -16.72 -13.94 5.02
CA PRO A 217 -16.23 -15.01 4.13
C PRO A 217 -17.29 -15.72 3.30
N LEU A 218 -18.58 -15.47 3.55
CA LEU A 218 -19.70 -16.01 2.77
C LEU A 218 -20.11 -15.09 1.60
N GLN A 219 -19.60 -13.86 1.56
CA GLN A 219 -19.86 -12.91 0.48
C GLN A 219 -19.03 -13.29 -0.76
N PRO A 220 -19.65 -13.31 -1.96
CA PRO A 220 -18.94 -13.75 -3.17
C PRO A 220 -18.00 -12.67 -3.76
N ASP A 221 -18.22 -11.40 -3.43
CA ASP A 221 -17.45 -10.28 -3.99
C ASP A 221 -17.13 -9.22 -2.92
N VAL A 222 -16.48 -8.12 -3.34
CA VAL A 222 -15.95 -7.05 -2.49
C VAL A 222 -16.42 -5.65 -2.95
N PHE A 223 -17.48 -5.60 -3.76
CA PHE A 223 -17.91 -4.38 -4.45
C PHE A 223 -19.00 -3.60 -3.72
N ASP A 224 -19.40 -4.02 -2.53
CA ASP A 224 -20.42 -3.40 -1.67
C ASP A 224 -19.87 -2.75 -0.38
N GLY A 225 -18.56 -2.85 -0.17
CA GLY A 225 -17.85 -2.24 0.96
C GLY A 225 -17.63 -0.72 0.79
N GLY A 226 -16.48 -0.22 1.21
CA GLY A 226 -16.06 1.17 0.98
C GLY A 226 -15.52 1.41 -0.42
N ASP A 227 -15.31 2.68 -0.78
CA ASP A 227 -14.72 3.10 -2.06
C ASP A 227 -13.22 3.44 -1.97
N HIS A 228 -12.65 3.37 -0.78
CA HIS A 228 -11.24 3.67 -0.56
C HIS A 228 -10.32 2.72 -1.34
N GLY A 229 -10.60 1.42 -1.33
CA GLY A 229 -9.86 0.43 -2.12
C GLY A 229 -9.96 0.68 -3.63
N THR A 230 -11.09 1.22 -4.12
CA THR A 230 -11.24 1.66 -5.52
C THR A 230 -10.24 2.76 -5.86
N THR A 231 -10.11 3.74 -4.97
CA THR A 231 -9.15 4.85 -5.13
C THR A 231 -7.70 4.36 -5.08
N VAL A 232 -7.38 3.52 -4.11
CA VAL A 232 -6.05 2.90 -3.97
C VAL A 232 -5.68 2.08 -5.21
N LEU A 233 -6.60 1.26 -5.70
CA LEU A 233 -6.39 0.45 -6.91
C LEU A 233 -6.23 1.33 -8.16
N ALA A 234 -7.00 2.43 -8.26
CA ALA A 234 -6.92 3.34 -9.40
C ALA A 234 -5.53 3.97 -9.56
N LEU A 235 -4.84 4.28 -8.46
CA LEU A 235 -3.46 4.80 -8.50
C LEU A 235 -2.46 3.82 -9.12
N MET A 236 -2.74 2.53 -9.04
CA MET A 236 -1.89 1.49 -9.60
C MET A 236 -2.27 1.08 -11.03
N THR A 237 -3.56 0.86 -11.31
CA THR A 237 -3.95 0.18 -12.56
C THR A 237 -4.92 0.92 -13.46
N ALA A 238 -5.50 2.05 -13.02
CA ALA A 238 -6.50 2.74 -13.82
C ALA A 238 -5.91 3.27 -15.13
N GLU A 239 -6.72 3.18 -16.19
CA GLU A 239 -6.40 3.71 -17.52
C GLU A 239 -7.62 4.45 -18.09
N LEU A 240 -7.43 5.68 -18.52
CA LEU A 240 -8.43 6.47 -19.22
C LEU A 240 -7.90 6.98 -20.55
N ASP A 241 -8.74 6.85 -21.58
CA ASP A 241 -8.41 7.24 -22.94
C ASP A 241 -7.90 8.68 -23.11
N SER A 242 -7.25 8.95 -24.24
CA SER A 242 -6.77 10.27 -24.64
C SER A 242 -5.75 10.90 -23.68
N GLY A 243 -4.99 10.07 -22.95
CA GLY A 243 -3.97 10.55 -22.02
C GLY A 243 -4.54 11.26 -20.79
N ARG A 244 -5.78 10.97 -20.41
CA ARG A 244 -6.38 11.57 -19.20
C ARG A 244 -5.80 11.01 -17.91
N TYR A 245 -5.48 9.69 -17.90
CA TYR A 245 -4.91 9.04 -16.72
C TYR A 245 -4.27 7.69 -17.08
N LEU A 246 -3.13 7.39 -16.47
CA LEU A 246 -2.52 6.06 -16.45
C LEU A 246 -1.93 5.81 -15.06
N GLY A 247 -2.26 4.67 -14.46
CA GLY A 247 -1.76 4.24 -13.16
C GLY A 247 -0.29 3.79 -13.18
N ALA A 248 0.25 3.51 -11.99
CA ALA A 248 1.67 3.21 -11.80
C ALA A 248 2.09 1.82 -12.32
N ALA A 249 1.19 0.83 -12.38
CA ALA A 249 1.45 -0.52 -12.88
C ALA A 249 0.23 -1.07 -13.64
N PRO A 250 -0.14 -0.47 -14.80
CA PRO A 250 -1.40 -0.78 -15.48
C PRO A 250 -1.45 -2.21 -16.04
N GLU A 251 -0.32 -2.91 -16.21
CA GLU A 251 -0.26 -4.27 -16.78
C GLU A 251 -0.04 -5.38 -15.72
N ALA A 252 -0.04 -5.06 -14.42
CA ALA A 252 0.09 -6.06 -13.36
C ALA A 252 -1.21 -6.86 -13.14
N ASN A 253 -1.09 -8.02 -12.49
CA ASN A 253 -2.21 -8.87 -12.07
C ASN A 253 -2.61 -8.51 -10.64
N TYR A 254 -3.92 -8.32 -10.39
CA TYR A 254 -4.41 -7.83 -9.12
C TYR A 254 -5.30 -8.84 -8.39
N TYR A 255 -5.13 -8.86 -7.06
CA TYR A 255 -5.91 -9.65 -6.09
C TYR A 255 -6.48 -8.68 -5.06
N LEU A 256 -7.80 -8.61 -4.92
CA LEU A 256 -8.48 -7.67 -4.03
C LEU A 256 -8.99 -8.41 -2.80
N PHE A 257 -8.47 -8.06 -1.63
CA PHE A 257 -8.78 -8.71 -0.36
C PHE A 257 -9.38 -7.68 0.61
N GLN A 258 -10.69 -7.80 0.84
CA GLN A 258 -11.39 -6.97 1.82
C GLN A 258 -11.08 -7.48 3.22
N THR A 259 -10.35 -6.70 4.01
CA THR A 259 -9.93 -7.05 5.37
C THR A 259 -10.59 -6.19 6.43
N GLU A 260 -11.20 -5.06 6.03
CA GLU A 260 -11.73 -4.05 6.92
C GLU A 260 -13.25 -3.95 6.83
N ASN A 261 -13.89 -3.72 7.97
CA ASN A 261 -15.29 -3.35 8.06
C ASN A 261 -15.42 -1.83 8.13
N VAL A 262 -16.13 -1.23 7.18
CA VAL A 262 -16.35 0.24 7.15
C VAL A 262 -17.12 0.78 8.36
N SER A 263 -17.85 -0.09 9.06
CA SER A 263 -18.76 0.29 10.14
C SER A 263 -18.18 0.07 11.55
N SER A 264 -16.98 -0.48 11.67
CA SER A 264 -16.38 -0.78 12.98
C SER A 264 -14.85 -0.85 12.89
N GLU A 265 -14.20 -0.69 14.04
CA GLU A 265 -12.75 -0.83 14.21
C GLU A 265 -12.49 -1.75 15.41
N TYR A 266 -12.18 -3.02 15.15
CA TYR A 266 -11.88 -4.02 16.17
C TYR A 266 -10.66 -4.86 15.78
N ARG A 267 -10.04 -5.54 16.75
CA ARG A 267 -8.88 -6.42 16.49
C ARG A 267 -9.18 -7.63 15.60
N ILE A 268 -10.45 -7.92 15.30
CA ILE A 268 -10.84 -8.90 14.28
C ILE A 268 -10.29 -8.53 12.89
N GLU A 269 -10.13 -7.24 12.60
CA GLU A 269 -9.58 -6.77 11.32
C GLU A 269 -8.11 -7.18 11.17
N GLU A 270 -7.36 -7.25 12.27
CA GLU A 270 -6.03 -7.86 12.24
C GLU A 270 -6.08 -9.36 11.91
N ASP A 271 -7.09 -10.10 12.39
CA ASP A 271 -7.25 -11.53 12.06
C ASP A 271 -7.61 -11.71 10.57
N ASN A 272 -8.45 -10.82 10.02
CA ASN A 272 -8.77 -10.76 8.59
C ASN A 272 -7.51 -10.46 7.76
N TRP A 273 -6.72 -9.47 8.20
CA TRP A 273 -5.46 -9.10 7.57
C TRP A 273 -4.46 -10.27 7.55
N VAL A 274 -4.34 -10.99 8.67
CA VAL A 274 -3.50 -12.20 8.77
C VAL A 274 -3.96 -13.28 7.79
N ALA A 275 -5.27 -13.55 7.73
CA ALA A 275 -5.82 -14.55 6.83
C ALA A 275 -5.59 -14.17 5.34
N ALA A 276 -5.69 -12.88 5.01
CA ALA A 276 -5.37 -12.36 3.68
C ALA A 276 -3.88 -12.49 3.36
N ALA A 277 -2.99 -12.19 4.32
CA ALA A 277 -1.54 -12.34 4.16
C ALA A 277 -1.13 -13.80 3.94
N GLU A 278 -1.73 -14.74 4.68
CA GLU A 278 -1.50 -16.17 4.51
C GLU A 278 -1.99 -16.69 3.16
N LEU A 279 -3.07 -16.13 2.64
CA LEU A 279 -3.54 -16.43 1.28
C LEU A 279 -2.59 -15.86 0.23
N ALA A 280 -2.14 -14.60 0.39
CA ALA A 280 -1.16 -13.97 -0.50
C ALA A 280 0.14 -14.79 -0.60
N ASP A 281 0.65 -15.28 0.54
CA ASP A 281 1.78 -16.23 0.60
C ASP A 281 1.46 -17.53 -0.13
N SER A 282 0.30 -18.15 0.16
CA SER A 282 -0.08 -19.43 -0.43
C SER A 282 -0.28 -19.36 -1.95
N LEU A 283 -0.69 -18.22 -2.47
CA LEU A 283 -0.81 -17.94 -3.90
C LEU A 283 0.53 -17.55 -4.55
N GLY A 284 1.53 -17.14 -3.76
CA GLY A 284 2.83 -16.68 -4.24
C GLY A 284 2.79 -15.29 -4.87
N LEU A 285 2.06 -14.34 -4.26
CA LEU A 285 2.05 -12.95 -4.73
C LEU A 285 3.45 -12.34 -4.65
N ASP A 286 3.72 -11.30 -5.42
CA ASP A 286 5.02 -10.64 -5.48
C ASP A 286 5.11 -9.47 -4.50
N VAL A 287 4.05 -8.69 -4.43
CA VAL A 287 3.95 -7.51 -3.58
C VAL A 287 2.52 -7.35 -3.09
N ILE A 288 2.34 -6.83 -1.88
CA ILE A 288 1.04 -6.37 -1.39
C ILE A 288 1.08 -4.89 -1.07
N ASN A 289 -0.07 -4.22 -1.28
CA ASN A 289 -0.37 -2.88 -0.79
C ASN A 289 -1.39 -2.98 0.35
N SER A 290 -1.06 -2.39 1.50
CA SER A 290 -1.97 -2.24 2.64
C SER A 290 -2.03 -0.76 3.01
N SER A 291 -3.11 -0.09 2.57
CA SER A 291 -3.35 1.33 2.87
C SER A 291 -4.18 1.50 4.15
N LEU A 292 -3.85 0.73 5.17
CA LEU A 292 -4.57 0.51 6.41
C LEU A 292 -3.67 0.77 7.63
N GLY A 293 -4.27 0.94 8.82
CA GLY A 293 -3.46 1.10 10.02
C GLY A 293 -4.24 1.04 11.32
N TYR A 294 -3.73 0.28 12.29
CA TYR A 294 -4.35 0.02 13.57
C TYR A 294 -3.62 0.71 14.72
N SER A 295 -4.34 1.48 15.53
CA SER A 295 -3.82 2.07 16.76
C SER A 295 -4.90 2.20 17.85
N THR A 296 -6.11 2.60 17.46
CA THR A 296 -7.25 2.78 18.35
C THR A 296 -8.45 2.01 17.81
N PHE A 297 -9.25 1.46 18.70
CA PHE A 297 -10.39 0.61 18.40
C PHE A 297 -11.66 1.15 19.05
N ASP A 298 -12.82 0.71 18.59
CA ASP A 298 -14.13 1.06 19.17
C ASP A 298 -14.23 0.64 20.63
N ASP A 299 -13.64 -0.49 20.99
CA ASP A 299 -13.38 -0.86 22.38
C ASP A 299 -12.00 -0.34 22.81
N SER A 300 -11.98 0.71 23.61
CA SER A 300 -10.75 1.34 24.08
C SER A 300 -9.82 0.42 24.88
N THR A 301 -10.33 -0.71 25.40
CA THR A 301 -9.50 -1.72 26.08
C THR A 301 -8.61 -2.50 25.09
N MET A 302 -8.93 -2.44 23.81
CA MET A 302 -8.16 -3.03 22.72
C MET A 302 -7.10 -2.07 22.13
N ASN A 303 -7.11 -0.78 22.51
CA ASN A 303 -6.19 0.22 21.98
C ASN A 303 -4.74 -0.15 22.19
N TYR A 304 -3.93 0.18 21.21
CA TYR A 304 -2.48 0.16 21.34
C TYR A 304 -1.97 1.43 22.00
N THR A 305 -0.84 1.31 22.65
CA THR A 305 0.01 2.41 23.07
C THR A 305 1.19 2.56 22.12
N TYR A 306 1.91 3.67 22.19
CA TYR A 306 3.12 3.82 21.38
C TYR A 306 4.16 2.71 21.67
N ALA A 307 4.26 2.25 22.92
CA ALA A 307 5.18 1.16 23.29
C ALA A 307 4.90 -0.15 22.53
N ASP A 308 3.67 -0.33 22.04
CA ASP A 308 3.26 -1.51 21.28
C ASP A 308 3.69 -1.47 19.81
N MET A 309 4.08 -0.27 19.31
CA MET A 309 4.52 -0.06 17.90
C MET A 309 5.96 -0.53 17.69
N ASN A 310 6.23 -1.81 17.92
CA ASN A 310 7.54 -2.44 17.83
C ASN A 310 7.62 -3.63 16.86
N GLY A 311 6.55 -3.91 16.12
CA GLY A 311 6.45 -5.01 15.17
C GLY A 311 6.12 -6.38 15.78
N HIS A 312 6.01 -6.49 17.11
CA HIS A 312 5.84 -7.77 17.81
C HIS A 312 4.54 -7.92 18.57
N VAL A 313 3.77 -6.84 18.75
CA VAL A 313 2.52 -6.85 19.55
C VAL A 313 1.31 -7.07 18.67
N SER A 314 1.14 -6.29 17.60
CA SER A 314 0.05 -6.48 16.64
C SER A 314 0.22 -7.78 15.85
N ARG A 315 -0.86 -8.54 15.70
CA ARG A 315 -0.86 -9.74 14.85
C ARG A 315 -0.64 -9.39 13.37
N ALA A 316 -1.20 -8.28 12.92
CA ALA A 316 -0.98 -7.78 11.56
C ALA A 316 0.50 -7.44 11.32
N SER A 317 1.19 -6.82 12.30
CA SER A 317 2.63 -6.49 12.19
C SER A 317 3.50 -7.74 12.12
N GLN A 318 3.24 -8.73 12.99
CA GLN A 318 3.95 -10.01 12.95
C GLN A 318 3.73 -10.74 11.63
N ALA A 319 2.48 -10.78 11.14
CA ALA A 319 2.16 -11.42 9.87
C ALA A 319 2.77 -10.66 8.68
N ALA A 320 2.83 -9.32 8.71
CA ALA A 320 3.50 -8.52 7.69
C ALA A 320 4.99 -8.86 7.58
N GLN A 321 5.67 -9.00 8.71
CA GLN A 321 7.05 -9.43 8.74
C GLN A 321 7.22 -10.85 8.18
N TRP A 322 6.40 -11.82 8.63
CA TRP A 322 6.46 -13.20 8.15
C TRP A 322 6.13 -13.33 6.67
N LEU A 323 5.20 -12.52 6.15
CA LEU A 323 4.89 -12.46 4.72
C LEU A 323 6.11 -11.99 3.93
N SER A 324 6.78 -10.93 4.40
CA SER A 324 8.01 -10.41 3.78
C SER A 324 9.15 -11.43 3.83
N GLU A 325 9.32 -12.13 4.94
CA GLU A 325 10.33 -13.21 5.08
C GLU A 325 10.08 -14.36 4.12
N ARG A 326 8.84 -14.55 3.65
CA ARG A 326 8.44 -15.55 2.66
C ARG A 326 8.55 -15.07 1.21
N GLY A 327 9.01 -13.84 1.02
CA GLY A 327 9.35 -13.28 -0.29
C GLY A 327 8.22 -12.46 -0.93
N VAL A 328 7.17 -12.12 -0.21
CA VAL A 328 6.17 -11.15 -0.69
C VAL A 328 6.54 -9.76 -0.16
N LEU A 329 6.86 -8.80 -1.02
CA LEU A 329 7.16 -7.45 -0.57
C LEU A 329 5.90 -6.81 0.04
N VAL A 330 6.03 -6.33 1.27
CA VAL A 330 4.91 -5.71 1.99
C VAL A 330 5.09 -4.19 1.98
N VAL A 331 4.13 -3.48 1.40
CA VAL A 331 4.09 -2.02 1.32
C VAL A 331 2.89 -1.53 2.13
N CYS A 332 3.16 -0.80 3.22
CA CYS A 332 2.13 -0.28 4.12
C CYS A 332 2.19 1.24 4.23
N SER A 333 1.03 1.88 4.30
CA SER A 333 0.94 3.31 4.58
C SER A 333 1.34 3.61 6.04
N ALA A 334 2.08 4.71 6.28
CA ALA A 334 2.56 5.08 7.62
C ALA A 334 1.43 5.48 8.59
N GLY A 335 0.31 5.94 8.05
CA GLY A 335 -0.80 6.53 8.80
C GLY A 335 -0.89 8.05 8.61
N ASN A 336 -1.99 8.65 9.08
CA ASN A 336 -2.30 10.07 8.86
C ASN A 336 -2.41 10.84 10.20
N SER A 337 -1.60 10.48 11.18
CA SER A 337 -1.69 11.00 12.55
C SER A 337 -0.65 12.07 12.89
N GLY A 338 0.16 12.54 11.92
CA GLY A 338 1.23 13.52 12.16
C GLY A 338 0.81 14.83 12.82
N THR A 339 -0.47 15.23 12.71
CA THR A 339 -1.05 16.41 13.37
C THR A 339 -1.95 16.07 14.56
N TYR A 340 -2.14 14.77 14.85
CA TYR A 340 -2.95 14.30 15.98
C TYR A 340 -2.08 13.91 17.19
N PRO A 341 -2.68 13.76 18.38
CA PRO A 341 -1.92 13.35 19.59
C PRO A 341 -1.19 12.02 19.47
N TRP A 342 -1.63 11.11 18.61
CA TRP A 342 -0.94 9.85 18.34
C TRP A 342 0.40 10.08 17.67
N TYR A 343 0.49 10.93 16.65
CA TYR A 343 1.68 11.38 15.92
C TYR A 343 2.43 10.28 15.14
N TYR A 344 2.60 9.11 15.71
CA TYR A 344 3.45 8.03 15.22
C TYR A 344 2.80 7.14 14.16
N ILE A 345 3.60 6.26 13.56
CA ILE A 345 3.15 5.21 12.65
C ILE A 345 2.14 4.29 13.33
N HIS A 346 1.36 3.56 12.51
CA HIS A 346 0.36 2.59 12.95
C HIS A 346 0.82 1.16 12.62
N ALA A 347 0.32 0.14 13.33
CA ALA A 347 0.46 -1.24 12.90
C ALA A 347 -0.34 -1.45 11.58
N PRO A 348 0.14 -2.24 10.58
CA PRO A 348 1.36 -3.04 10.60
C PRO A 348 2.63 -2.32 10.14
N SER A 349 2.62 -1.00 9.95
CA SER A 349 3.76 -0.22 9.44
C SER A 349 4.97 -0.18 10.39
N ASP A 350 4.76 -0.58 11.66
CA ASP A 350 5.80 -0.77 12.66
C ASP A 350 6.62 -2.07 12.48
N ALA A 351 6.19 -3.00 11.62
CA ALA A 351 6.93 -4.22 11.33
C ALA A 351 8.32 -3.93 10.74
N GLU A 352 9.31 -4.79 10.98
CA GLU A 352 10.71 -4.53 10.63
C GLU A 352 10.97 -4.61 9.12
N LYS A 353 10.66 -5.74 8.51
CA LYS A 353 11.06 -6.11 7.14
C LYS A 353 10.00 -5.73 6.10
N ILE A 354 9.46 -4.52 6.19
CA ILE A 354 8.46 -3.98 5.27
C ILE A 354 8.79 -2.57 4.84
N LEU A 355 8.19 -2.11 3.76
CA LEU A 355 8.22 -0.71 3.34
C LEU A 355 7.05 0.04 3.99
N CYS A 356 7.35 0.87 4.97
CA CYS A 356 6.43 1.86 5.55
C CYS A 356 6.53 3.15 4.75
N ILE A 357 5.43 3.61 4.18
CA ILE A 357 5.41 4.73 3.23
C ILE A 357 4.79 5.97 3.85
N GLY A 358 5.59 7.02 4.00
CA GLY A 358 5.15 8.36 4.36
C GLY A 358 4.60 9.15 3.17
N ALA A 359 4.12 10.37 3.41
CA ALA A 359 3.55 11.22 2.38
C ALA A 359 4.30 12.54 2.23
N THR A 360 4.46 12.98 0.96
CA THR A 360 4.93 14.32 0.59
C THR A 360 3.88 15.05 -0.24
N ASP A 361 4.08 16.34 -0.48
CA ASP A 361 3.36 17.09 -1.50
C ASP A 361 4.00 16.89 -2.90
N SER A 362 3.47 17.58 -3.91
CA SER A 362 3.94 17.53 -5.30
C SER A 362 5.33 18.14 -5.51
N LEU A 363 5.90 18.81 -4.53
CA LEU A 363 7.27 19.38 -4.55
C LEU A 363 8.25 18.49 -3.77
N GLY A 364 7.80 17.37 -3.21
CA GLY A 364 8.61 16.49 -2.39
C GLY A 364 8.82 16.98 -0.95
N VAL A 365 7.99 17.92 -0.48
CA VAL A 365 8.02 18.42 0.90
C VAL A 365 7.12 17.53 1.77
N ASP A 366 7.59 17.20 2.98
CA ASP A 366 6.85 16.41 3.97
C ASP A 366 5.42 16.93 4.15
N ALA A 367 4.46 16.01 4.10
CA ALA A 367 3.05 16.32 4.33
C ALA A 367 2.74 16.22 5.83
N THR A 368 2.40 17.33 6.46
CA THR A 368 2.23 17.46 7.90
C THR A 368 1.30 16.44 8.55
N PHE A 369 0.38 15.85 7.79
CA PHE A 369 -0.51 14.78 8.28
C PHE A 369 0.17 13.41 8.33
N SER A 370 1.25 13.19 7.56
CA SER A 370 1.95 11.90 7.54
C SER A 370 2.38 11.50 8.94
N SER A 371 2.11 10.26 9.33
CA SER A 371 2.61 9.73 10.59
C SER A 371 4.12 9.56 10.54
N HIS A 372 4.78 9.76 11.69
CA HIS A 372 6.22 9.82 11.81
C HIS A 372 6.78 8.64 12.62
N GLY A 373 8.07 8.40 12.47
CA GLY A 373 8.83 7.52 13.34
C GLY A 373 9.36 8.23 14.60
N PRO A 374 10.23 7.54 15.32
CA PRO A 374 10.64 6.14 15.11
C PRO A 374 9.52 5.15 15.47
N SER A 375 9.73 3.84 15.18
CA SER A 375 9.01 2.80 15.91
C SER A 375 9.42 2.84 17.39
N SER A 376 8.63 2.24 18.28
CA SER A 376 8.90 2.35 19.73
C SER A 376 10.22 1.68 20.17
N ASP A 377 10.76 0.78 19.35
CA ASP A 377 12.08 0.16 19.52
C ASP A 377 13.21 0.91 18.78
N GLY A 378 12.91 2.09 18.25
CA GLY A 378 13.90 3.04 17.68
C GLY A 378 14.27 2.84 16.21
N ARG A 379 13.57 1.94 15.48
CA ARG A 379 13.84 1.75 14.03
C ARG A 379 13.38 2.94 13.20
N MET A 380 14.10 3.17 12.08
CA MET A 380 13.77 4.21 11.11
C MET A 380 12.42 3.92 10.44
N LYS A 381 11.46 4.82 10.66
CA LYS A 381 10.15 4.85 10.03
C LYS A 381 9.77 6.33 9.75
N PRO A 382 9.01 6.62 8.68
CA PRO A 382 8.72 5.71 7.57
C PRO A 382 10.01 5.19 6.91
N SER A 383 9.92 4.17 6.05
CA SER A 383 11.09 3.68 5.30
C SER A 383 11.49 4.67 4.21
N ILE A 384 10.51 5.10 3.45
CA ILE A 384 10.61 6.06 2.34
C ILE A 384 9.31 6.86 2.23
N THR A 385 9.27 7.86 1.36
CA THR A 385 8.07 8.68 1.10
C THR A 385 7.85 8.87 -0.40
N CYS A 386 6.64 9.25 -0.78
CA CYS A 386 6.35 9.84 -2.08
C CYS A 386 5.10 10.73 -2.00
N GLN A 387 4.66 11.29 -3.14
CA GLN A 387 3.49 12.17 -3.13
C GLN A 387 2.26 11.43 -2.59
N GLY A 388 1.70 11.92 -1.48
CA GLY A 388 0.45 11.49 -0.88
C GLY A 388 -0.48 12.67 -0.60
N ARG A 389 -0.02 13.92 -0.85
CA ARG A 389 -0.84 15.12 -0.71
C ARG A 389 -1.31 15.61 -2.06
N ARG A 390 -2.66 15.78 -2.20
CA ARG A 390 -3.31 16.23 -3.44
C ARG A 390 -2.95 15.33 -4.64
N THR A 391 -2.98 14.02 -4.41
CA THR A 391 -2.72 12.99 -5.41
C THR A 391 -3.94 12.83 -6.31
N TYR A 392 -3.76 12.79 -7.63
CA TYR A 392 -4.84 12.66 -8.60
C TYR A 392 -5.18 11.21 -8.89
N TYR A 393 -6.47 10.89 -9.04
CA TYR A 393 -6.98 9.57 -9.38
C TYR A 393 -8.37 9.64 -10.04
N PRO A 394 -8.76 8.65 -10.86
CA PRO A 394 -10.12 8.51 -11.36
C PRO A 394 -11.12 8.26 -10.21
N ILE A 395 -12.26 8.93 -10.29
CA ILE A 395 -13.42 8.75 -9.41
C ILE A 395 -14.62 8.30 -10.24
N GLN A 396 -15.79 8.15 -9.60
CA GLN A 396 -17.03 7.79 -10.29
C GLN A 396 -17.25 8.62 -11.55
N GLN A 397 -17.85 7.98 -12.59
CA GLN A 397 -18.10 8.55 -13.91
C GLN A 397 -16.81 8.96 -14.65
N ASP A 398 -15.67 8.34 -14.29
CA ASP A 398 -14.35 8.57 -14.88
C ASP A 398 -13.89 10.05 -14.86
N ALA A 399 -14.41 10.82 -13.92
CA ALA A 399 -13.88 12.12 -13.58
C ALA A 399 -12.56 11.98 -12.83
N ILE A 400 -11.71 13.01 -12.84
CA ILE A 400 -10.47 13.03 -12.08
C ILE A 400 -10.69 13.78 -10.78
N GLY A 401 -10.57 13.09 -9.66
CA GLY A 401 -10.52 13.64 -8.32
C GLY A 401 -9.09 13.80 -7.82
N ARG A 402 -8.96 14.34 -6.63
CA ARG A 402 -7.70 14.37 -5.90
C ARG A 402 -7.95 14.23 -4.39
N GLY A 403 -7.01 13.61 -3.70
CA GLY A 403 -7.10 13.40 -2.26
C GLY A 403 -5.74 13.43 -1.58
N SER A 404 -5.75 13.38 -0.25
CA SER A 404 -4.55 13.41 0.58
C SER A 404 -4.57 12.29 1.61
N GLY A 405 -3.47 11.58 1.76
CA GLY A 405 -3.28 10.49 2.71
C GLY A 405 -2.05 9.67 2.36
N THR A 406 -1.43 9.04 3.34
CA THR A 406 -0.39 8.02 3.11
C THR A 406 -0.94 6.81 2.37
N SER A 407 -2.26 6.62 2.39
CA SER A 407 -2.99 5.63 1.58
C SER A 407 -2.85 5.86 0.07
N PHE A 408 -2.44 7.05 -0.37
CA PHE A 408 -2.22 7.37 -1.78
C PHE A 408 -0.74 7.31 -2.16
N SER A 409 0.18 7.49 -1.21
CA SER A 409 1.61 7.30 -1.47
C SER A 409 1.98 5.81 -1.55
N ALA A 410 1.43 4.96 -0.69
CA ALA A 410 1.73 3.53 -0.68
C ALA A 410 1.47 2.84 -2.03
N PRO A 411 0.31 3.01 -2.70
CA PRO A 411 0.05 2.37 -3.99
C PRO A 411 0.94 2.88 -5.12
N LEU A 412 1.40 4.13 -5.10
CA LEU A 412 2.37 4.62 -6.09
C LEU A 412 3.71 3.87 -5.97
N ILE A 413 4.19 3.67 -4.75
CA ILE A 413 5.38 2.84 -4.49
C ILE A 413 5.12 1.38 -4.88
N THR A 414 3.97 0.81 -4.50
CA THR A 414 3.62 -0.58 -4.86
C THR A 414 3.62 -0.80 -6.36
N GLY A 415 3.00 0.11 -7.13
CA GLY A 415 2.98 0.05 -8.59
C GLY A 415 4.37 0.22 -9.20
N GLY A 416 5.15 1.19 -8.73
CA GLY A 416 6.53 1.38 -9.18
C GLY A 416 7.42 0.16 -8.89
N MET A 417 7.27 -0.46 -7.71
CA MET A 417 7.96 -1.71 -7.36
C MET A 417 7.50 -2.87 -8.24
N ALA A 418 6.21 -2.96 -8.60
CA ALA A 418 5.74 -3.97 -9.54
C ALA A 418 6.41 -3.81 -10.92
N CYS A 419 6.59 -2.57 -11.41
CA CYS A 419 7.36 -2.32 -12.63
C CYS A 419 8.83 -2.76 -12.48
N ALA A 420 9.46 -2.49 -11.34
CA ALA A 420 10.81 -2.91 -11.05
C ALA A 420 10.95 -4.45 -10.98
N MET A 421 9.98 -5.14 -10.38
CA MET A 421 9.94 -6.61 -10.30
C MET A 421 9.74 -7.27 -11.66
N GLN A 422 9.02 -6.62 -12.60
CA GLN A 422 8.97 -7.06 -13.99
C GLN A 422 10.36 -7.02 -14.64
N ALA A 423 11.14 -5.95 -14.39
CA ALA A 423 12.48 -5.79 -14.94
C ALA A 423 13.49 -6.77 -14.36
N ILE A 424 13.42 -7.01 -13.05
CA ILE A 424 14.34 -7.92 -12.32
C ILE A 424 13.49 -8.87 -11.45
N PRO A 425 13.07 -10.00 -11.98
CA PRO A 425 12.29 -10.98 -11.19
C PRO A 425 13.16 -11.71 -10.15
N ASN A 426 12.52 -12.24 -9.12
CA ASN A 426 13.11 -13.14 -8.14
C ASN A 426 14.25 -12.54 -7.29
N VAL A 427 14.14 -11.26 -6.96
CA VAL A 427 15.02 -10.60 -6.00
C VAL A 427 14.46 -10.78 -4.59
N ASP A 428 15.33 -11.01 -3.61
CA ASP A 428 14.93 -11.07 -2.19
C ASP A 428 14.42 -9.70 -1.71
N ASN A 429 13.39 -9.71 -0.85
CA ASN A 429 12.77 -8.47 -0.36
C ASN A 429 13.73 -7.57 0.42
N GLN A 430 14.69 -8.16 1.14
CA GLN A 430 15.73 -7.41 1.83
C GLN A 430 16.52 -6.54 0.85
N LEU A 431 16.93 -7.13 -0.29
CA LEU A 431 17.63 -6.38 -1.34
C LEU A 431 16.75 -5.31 -1.98
N TRP A 432 15.47 -5.61 -2.24
CA TRP A 432 14.54 -4.58 -2.73
C TRP A 432 14.47 -3.38 -1.78
N MET A 433 14.36 -3.63 -0.48
CA MET A 433 14.32 -2.57 0.52
C MET A 433 15.63 -1.78 0.58
N GLU A 434 16.78 -2.45 0.55
CA GLU A 434 18.09 -1.80 0.51
C GLU A 434 18.28 -0.94 -0.75
N TRP A 435 17.89 -1.47 -1.91
CA TRP A 435 18.04 -0.75 -3.17
C TRP A 435 17.14 0.48 -3.27
N VAL A 436 15.86 0.36 -2.85
CA VAL A 436 14.93 1.47 -2.89
C VAL A 436 15.33 2.57 -1.90
N GLN A 437 15.82 2.22 -0.72
CA GLN A 437 16.34 3.18 0.26
C GLN A 437 17.61 3.88 -0.24
N ALA A 438 18.54 3.13 -0.83
CA ALA A 438 19.76 3.68 -1.41
C ALA A 438 19.51 4.59 -2.62
N ALA A 439 18.39 4.41 -3.31
CA ALA A 439 17.98 5.23 -4.46
C ALA A 439 17.16 6.47 -4.06
N SER A 440 16.97 6.71 -2.78
CA SER A 440 16.10 7.77 -2.27
C SER A 440 16.84 9.09 -2.02
N THR A 441 16.12 10.20 -2.06
CA THR A 441 16.67 11.57 -2.06
C THR A 441 17.49 11.96 -0.81
N GLN A 442 17.32 11.25 0.29
CA GLN A 442 18.09 11.47 1.54
C GLN A 442 18.66 10.13 2.09
N ALA A 443 19.10 9.25 1.17
CA ALA A 443 19.65 7.93 1.51
C ALA A 443 20.77 7.98 2.57
N ASP A 444 21.67 8.97 2.47
CA ASP A 444 22.82 9.14 3.37
C ASP A 444 22.49 9.81 4.70
N ASN A 445 21.33 10.44 4.82
CA ASN A 445 20.91 11.17 6.03
C ASN A 445 19.40 11.06 6.27
N PRO A 446 18.88 9.85 6.52
CA PRO A 446 17.46 9.62 6.74
C PRO A 446 16.98 10.24 8.06
N ASP A 447 15.68 10.60 8.12
CA ASP A 447 15.04 11.15 9.31
C ASP A 447 13.68 10.45 9.60
N TYR A 448 13.08 10.78 10.74
CA TYR A 448 11.82 10.18 11.17
C TYR A 448 10.57 10.79 10.51
N HIS A 449 10.70 11.78 9.65
CA HIS A 449 9.62 12.40 8.89
C HIS A 449 9.47 11.77 7.49
N MET A 450 10.59 11.65 6.78
CA MET A 450 10.60 11.18 5.39
C MET A 450 11.32 9.84 5.20
N GLY A 451 11.90 9.26 6.26
CA GLY A 451 12.75 8.08 6.13
C GLY A 451 13.96 8.39 5.26
N HIS A 452 14.23 7.55 4.27
CA HIS A 452 15.29 7.80 3.27
C HIS A 452 14.86 8.77 2.15
N GLY A 453 13.64 9.33 2.21
CA GLY A 453 13.13 10.27 1.21
C GLY A 453 12.40 9.60 0.04
N ILE A 454 12.38 10.27 -1.12
CA ILE A 454 11.66 9.84 -2.31
C ILE A 454 12.59 9.02 -3.21
N PRO A 455 12.25 7.76 -3.56
CA PRO A 455 13.09 6.91 -4.39
C PRO A 455 13.02 7.28 -5.88
N ASP A 456 14.17 7.24 -6.57
CA ASP A 456 14.24 7.16 -8.02
C ASP A 456 14.33 5.69 -8.44
N LEU A 457 13.19 5.11 -8.85
CA LEU A 457 13.09 3.70 -9.18
C LEU A 457 13.81 3.34 -10.50
N TRP A 458 13.94 4.30 -11.41
CA TRP A 458 14.72 4.10 -12.62
C TRP A 458 16.22 4.00 -12.31
N TRP A 459 16.75 4.96 -11.53
CA TRP A 459 18.14 4.91 -11.09
C TRP A 459 18.44 3.64 -10.28
N MET A 460 17.52 3.24 -9.40
CA MET A 460 17.61 1.97 -8.66
C MET A 460 17.82 0.78 -9.61
N LEU A 461 17.02 0.67 -10.67
CA LEU A 461 17.14 -0.42 -11.63
C LEU A 461 18.45 -0.36 -12.42
N GLN A 462 18.83 0.82 -12.90
CA GLN A 462 20.09 1.00 -13.64
C GLN A 462 21.31 0.54 -12.85
N LYS A 463 21.35 0.86 -11.56
CA LYS A 463 22.45 0.47 -10.66
C LYS A 463 22.54 -1.03 -10.44
N ASN A 464 21.40 -1.72 -10.41
CA ASN A 464 21.32 -3.12 -10.02
C ASN A 464 21.11 -4.09 -11.21
N THR A 465 21.02 -3.56 -12.44
CA THR A 465 20.85 -4.35 -13.67
C THR A 465 21.94 -3.98 -14.68
N PRO A 466 23.01 -4.77 -14.79
CA PRO A 466 24.03 -4.54 -15.83
C PRO A 466 23.43 -4.58 -17.24
N GLY A 467 23.59 -3.51 -17.99
CA GLY A 467 23.10 -3.39 -19.38
C GLY A 467 21.85 -2.55 -19.58
N LEU A 468 21.10 -2.21 -18.53
CA LEU A 468 20.04 -1.19 -18.58
C LEU A 468 20.62 0.23 -18.80
N ASP A 469 21.88 0.43 -18.47
CA ASP A 469 22.67 1.63 -18.73
C ASP A 469 22.86 1.96 -20.24
N LYS A 470 22.54 1.00 -21.12
CA LYS A 470 22.59 1.16 -22.58
C LYS A 470 21.33 1.75 -23.20
N LEU A 471 20.23 1.86 -22.44
CA LEU A 471 19.08 2.65 -22.88
C LEU A 471 19.46 4.13 -22.80
N PRO A 472 19.05 4.96 -23.78
CA PRO A 472 19.47 6.37 -23.80
C PRO A 472 19.05 7.06 -22.51
N ASN A 473 20.06 7.55 -21.76
CA ASN A 473 19.89 8.08 -20.42
C ASN A 473 19.15 9.43 -20.39
N PHE A 474 18.89 10.06 -21.54
CA PHE A 474 18.15 11.31 -21.62
C PHE A 474 17.47 11.46 -22.99
N GLN A 475 16.24 11.93 -22.96
CA GLN A 475 15.48 12.30 -24.15
C GLN A 475 14.56 13.48 -23.84
N ILE A 476 14.22 14.25 -24.87
CA ILE A 476 13.04 15.09 -24.85
C ILE A 476 11.86 14.15 -25.05
N GLN A 477 11.11 13.90 -24.01
CA GLN A 477 9.98 12.97 -24.01
C GLN A 477 8.78 13.57 -24.76
N SER A 478 8.48 14.83 -24.44
CA SER A 478 7.39 15.54 -25.13
C SER A 478 7.62 17.04 -25.11
N ILE A 479 7.06 17.71 -26.13
CA ILE A 479 7.00 19.18 -26.22
C ILE A 479 5.55 19.54 -26.50
N TYR A 480 4.96 20.38 -25.65
CA TYR A 480 3.56 20.77 -25.77
C TYR A 480 3.24 22.15 -25.18
N PRO A 481 2.15 22.80 -25.62
CA PRO A 481 1.40 22.48 -26.83
C PRO A 481 2.29 22.59 -28.06
N ASN A 482 2.01 21.80 -29.08
CA ASN A 482 2.69 21.89 -30.37
C ASN A 482 1.65 21.69 -31.50
N PRO A 483 1.24 22.77 -32.20
CA PRO A 483 1.76 24.16 -32.15
C PRO A 483 1.54 24.89 -30.82
N THR A 484 2.38 25.90 -30.57
CA THR A 484 2.29 26.79 -29.40
C THR A 484 2.20 28.25 -29.78
N SER A 485 1.42 29.05 -29.03
CA SER A 485 1.32 30.50 -29.23
C SER A 485 2.21 31.32 -28.28
N SER A 486 2.43 30.87 -27.06
CA SER A 486 3.17 31.63 -26.04
C SER A 486 4.06 30.80 -25.15
N GLN A 487 3.59 29.66 -24.67
CA GLN A 487 4.33 28.83 -23.72
C GLN A 487 4.58 27.44 -24.27
N LEU A 488 5.82 26.98 -24.13
CA LEU A 488 6.27 25.65 -24.50
C LEU A 488 6.68 24.89 -23.24
N ASN A 489 6.02 23.77 -23.02
CA ASN A 489 6.37 22.85 -21.95
C ASN A 489 7.20 21.71 -22.55
N VAL A 490 8.29 21.37 -21.90
CA VAL A 490 9.19 20.31 -22.33
C VAL A 490 9.34 19.32 -21.21
N ILE A 491 8.94 18.10 -21.45
CA ILE A 491 9.19 16.97 -20.55
C ILE A 491 10.48 16.30 -20.99
N THR A 492 11.37 16.10 -20.04
CA THR A 492 12.68 15.49 -20.24
C THR A 492 12.81 14.25 -19.38
N THR A 493 13.62 13.31 -19.81
CA THR A 493 13.99 12.15 -18.99
C THR A 493 15.49 12.10 -18.81
N GLY A 494 15.97 11.60 -17.70
CA GLY A 494 17.34 11.17 -17.53
C GLY A 494 18.29 12.16 -16.91
N ALA A 495 19.44 12.32 -17.55
CA ALA A 495 20.59 13.02 -17.02
C ALA A 495 20.30 14.48 -16.62
N PRO A 496 20.99 15.02 -15.62
CA PRO A 496 20.84 16.42 -15.22
C PRO A 496 21.00 17.37 -16.41
N VAL A 497 20.03 18.27 -16.58
CA VAL A 497 20.02 19.26 -17.67
C VAL A 497 21.02 20.38 -17.33
N LEU A 498 21.94 20.63 -18.22
CA LEU A 498 22.92 21.72 -18.13
C LEU A 498 22.38 23.01 -18.75
N GLY A 499 21.42 22.90 -19.67
CA GLY A 499 20.83 24.03 -20.37
C GLY A 499 20.00 23.60 -21.56
N TRP A 500 19.43 24.58 -22.23
CA TRP A 500 18.66 24.36 -23.45
C TRP A 500 18.89 25.49 -24.48
N GLN A 501 18.57 25.20 -25.72
CA GLN A 501 18.71 26.13 -26.84
C GLN A 501 17.50 26.03 -27.78
N VAL A 502 17.08 27.17 -28.32
CA VAL A 502 16.12 27.24 -29.43
C VAL A 502 16.84 27.81 -30.63
N SER A 503 16.73 27.12 -31.78
CA SER A 503 17.25 27.57 -33.07
C SER A 503 16.18 27.52 -34.15
N ASP A 504 16.34 28.33 -35.20
CA ASP A 504 15.50 28.20 -36.40
C ASP A 504 15.88 26.94 -37.20
N ILE A 505 15.12 26.65 -38.25
CA ILE A 505 15.32 25.47 -39.13
C ILE A 505 16.67 25.48 -39.84
N THR A 506 17.37 26.63 -39.90
CA THR A 506 18.71 26.75 -40.49
C THR A 506 19.82 26.47 -39.49
N GLY A 507 19.46 26.24 -38.22
CA GLY A 507 20.38 26.03 -37.10
C GLY A 507 20.90 27.31 -36.46
N ARG A 508 20.38 28.50 -36.85
CA ARG A 508 20.75 29.76 -36.21
C ARG A 508 20.17 29.83 -34.82
N LEU A 509 21.03 29.98 -33.78
CA LEU A 509 20.64 30.12 -32.40
C LEU A 509 19.83 31.38 -32.17
N LEU A 510 18.67 31.28 -31.53
CA LEU A 510 17.76 32.37 -31.20
C LEU A 510 17.73 32.65 -29.71
N VAL A 511 17.62 31.61 -28.89
CA VAL A 511 17.53 31.69 -27.43
C VAL A 511 18.33 30.54 -26.82
N SER A 512 19.01 30.80 -25.73
CA SER A 512 19.66 29.74 -24.94
C SER A 512 19.63 30.10 -23.45
N CYS A 513 19.58 29.05 -22.63
CA CYS A 513 19.68 29.13 -21.18
C CYS A 513 20.66 28.06 -20.70
N TYR A 514 21.56 28.44 -19.81
CA TYR A 514 22.47 27.53 -19.12
C TYR A 514 22.22 27.66 -17.63
N PHE A 515 22.21 26.53 -16.93
CA PHE A 515 22.00 26.51 -15.49
C PHE A 515 23.35 26.55 -14.75
N ASP A 516 23.48 27.38 -13.72
CA ASP A 516 24.67 27.43 -12.86
C ASP A 516 24.87 26.14 -12.06
N GLN A 517 23.78 25.45 -11.76
CA GLN A 517 23.77 24.11 -11.21
C GLN A 517 22.92 23.22 -12.12
N SER A 518 23.25 21.93 -12.24
CA SER A 518 22.48 21.02 -13.06
C SER A 518 21.02 20.97 -12.60
N TRP A 519 20.11 21.14 -13.55
CA TRP A 519 18.67 21.07 -13.33
C TRP A 519 18.24 19.61 -13.28
N THR A 520 17.71 19.17 -12.15
CA THR A 520 17.34 17.76 -11.90
C THR A 520 15.85 17.49 -12.09
N ARG A 521 15.04 18.50 -12.39
CA ARG A 521 13.60 18.32 -12.66
C ARG A 521 13.39 17.93 -14.11
N ASN A 522 12.44 17.03 -14.34
CA ASN A 522 12.10 16.49 -15.66
C ASN A 522 11.12 17.38 -16.46
N TYR A 523 10.91 18.60 -16.05
CA TYR A 523 9.98 19.55 -16.66
C TYR A 523 10.60 20.92 -16.80
N LEU A 524 10.52 21.49 -18.01
CA LEU A 524 10.91 22.86 -18.33
C LEU A 524 9.72 23.59 -18.95
N GLN A 525 9.48 24.83 -18.53
CA GLN A 525 8.54 25.73 -19.14
C GLN A 525 9.28 26.92 -19.73
N LEU A 526 9.04 27.19 -21.02
CA LEU A 526 9.67 28.26 -21.76
C LEU A 526 8.62 29.24 -22.25
N ASP A 527 8.91 30.52 -22.12
CA ASP A 527 8.18 31.57 -22.81
C ASP A 527 8.77 31.67 -24.24
N VAL A 528 7.92 31.46 -25.25
CA VAL A 528 8.24 31.55 -26.67
C VAL A 528 7.38 32.58 -27.39
N SER A 529 6.73 33.49 -26.62
CA SER A 529 5.86 34.53 -27.15
C SER A 529 6.55 35.43 -28.17
N ASP A 530 7.84 35.73 -27.94
CA ASP A 530 8.64 36.62 -28.78
C ASP A 530 9.15 35.96 -30.09
N LEU A 531 8.95 34.67 -30.25
CA LEU A 531 9.35 33.99 -31.48
C LEU A 531 8.33 34.26 -32.62
N PRO A 532 8.77 34.61 -33.85
CA PRO A 532 7.91 34.67 -35.01
C PRO A 532 7.22 33.33 -35.30
N GLN A 533 6.11 33.37 -36.04
CA GLN A 533 5.49 32.14 -36.55
C GLN A 533 6.50 31.34 -37.38
N GLY A 534 6.60 30.03 -37.11
CA GLY A 534 7.55 29.17 -37.82
C GLY A 534 7.83 27.86 -37.09
N SER A 535 8.75 27.09 -37.68
CA SER A 535 9.26 25.84 -37.10
C SER A 535 10.60 26.09 -36.44
N TYR A 536 10.79 25.49 -35.27
CA TYR A 536 11.98 25.67 -34.44
C TYR A 536 12.50 24.35 -33.91
N HIS A 537 13.82 24.29 -33.71
CA HIS A 537 14.47 23.22 -33.00
C HIS A 537 14.66 23.61 -31.53
N PHE A 538 14.14 22.82 -30.63
CA PHE A 538 14.48 22.86 -29.21
C PHE A 538 15.54 21.82 -28.93
N THR A 539 16.69 22.22 -28.40
CA THR A 539 17.82 21.34 -28.06
C THR A 539 18.06 21.37 -26.56
N LEU A 540 17.95 20.23 -25.92
CA LEU A 540 18.33 20.01 -24.54
C LEU A 540 19.79 19.61 -24.45
N MET A 541 20.53 20.18 -23.51
CA MET A 541 21.92 19.86 -23.21
C MET A 541 22.02 19.25 -21.82
N THR A 542 22.66 18.09 -21.73
CA THR A 542 22.82 17.34 -20.48
C THR A 542 24.29 16.97 -20.30
N THR A 543 24.62 16.41 -19.12
CA THR A 543 25.96 15.86 -18.85
C THR A 543 26.34 14.70 -19.78
N GLU A 544 25.36 14.08 -20.44
CA GLU A 544 25.54 12.89 -21.29
C GLU A 544 25.42 13.18 -22.81
N GLY A 545 25.05 14.42 -23.17
CA GLY A 545 24.94 14.81 -24.58
C GLY A 545 23.82 15.81 -24.87
N LYS A 546 23.32 15.77 -26.10
CA LYS A 546 22.26 16.67 -26.58
C LYS A 546 21.10 15.86 -27.17
N SER A 547 19.87 16.32 -26.89
CA SER A 547 18.65 15.81 -27.54
C SER A 547 17.91 16.97 -28.18
N THR A 548 17.37 16.78 -29.40
CA THR A 548 16.70 17.86 -30.14
C THR A 548 15.31 17.38 -30.59
N SER A 549 14.32 18.26 -30.45
CA SER A 549 12.96 18.07 -30.95
C SER A 549 12.48 19.32 -31.69
N ILE A 550 11.45 19.16 -32.55
CA ILE A 550 10.88 20.25 -33.32
C ILE A 550 9.56 20.69 -32.71
N PHE A 551 9.35 21.99 -32.62
CA PHE A 551 8.04 22.56 -32.33
C PHE A 551 7.64 23.64 -33.35
N LEU A 552 6.33 23.84 -33.45
CA LEU A 552 5.70 24.85 -34.29
C LEU A 552 5.23 26.02 -33.43
N LYS A 553 5.61 27.23 -33.79
CA LYS A 553 5.08 28.47 -33.21
C LYS A 553 3.99 28.99 -34.13
N ASP A 554 2.78 29.11 -33.60
CA ASP A 554 1.64 29.67 -34.30
C ASP A 554 1.31 31.08 -33.79
N LEU A 555 0.51 31.82 -34.56
CA LEU A 555 -0.09 33.08 -34.09
C LEU A 555 -1.42 32.72 -33.42
N GLU A 556 -1.76 33.42 -32.35
CA GLU A 556 -3.10 33.36 -31.73
C GLU A 556 -4.19 33.72 -32.72
#